data_a95da70f51ecce35ed08dadd7521333e
#
_entry.id   a95da70f51ecce35ed08dadd7521333e
#
_cell.length_a   1.000
_cell.length_b   1.000
_cell.length_c   1.000
_cell.angle_alpha   90.00
_cell.angle_beta   90.00
_cell.angle_gamma   90.00
#
_symmetry.space_group_name_H-M   'P 1'
#
loop_
_entity.id
_entity.type
_entity.pdbx_description
1 polymer ?
#
loop_
_entity_poly.entity_id
_entity_poly.type
_entity_poly.pdbx_seq_one_letter_code
_entity_poly.pdbx_strand_id
1 'polypeptide(L)'
;VRVPAGHPAAALVEDAGGAVDVEPVGDADEALVTVARTVTAEGRSRAHVGGRSAPVGTLSAVGQTLVAVHGQSDQLRLKSAAAQRHALDQYAGEELAADLRRYRELLAEYRTVQQTLREVTEHGRERALEAQTLQGALEEIDAVDPEPGEDERLDQESQKLTNLEQLRAAALTAHAALSGGEFSDGDSADATALIAAAHRALDQEAGSDRDLEELAGRVAELAVLVNDIAADLSGYASGLDDEGPARLAEVEARRAKLKALTRKYGATVDEVLEWAQRSRTRLDELTDDPAREQELRGRLEQLHAGLSELAARMTERRQDAAHRLSEAVSAELTALAMPNASLVIEVEPTEEFSGHGRDEIAFLLKPHAGAAPRPLGKGASGGELSRLMLAIEVVLAAVDPVPTFVFDEVDSGVGGKAAVEIGRRLKMLAQHVQVLVVTHLPQVAAFADQHILVTKSRDSTVSDVRVLDEEERVVELARMLAGHEDSAAAREHARELVRDAQL
;
A
#
# COMPACT_ATOMS: atom_id res chain seq x y z
N VAL A 1 8.75 36.47 12.55
CA VAL A 1 8.45 35.99 13.90
C VAL A 1 9.64 35.23 14.43
N ARG A 2 10.05 35.50 15.65
CA ARG A 2 11.12 34.76 16.33
C ARG A 2 10.49 33.65 17.15
N VAL A 3 11.05 32.46 17.05
CA VAL A 3 10.62 31.25 17.76
C VAL A 3 11.86 30.47 18.21
N PRO A 4 11.76 29.59 19.21
CA PRO A 4 12.86 28.66 19.52
C PRO A 4 13.31 27.86 18.27
N ALA A 5 14.60 27.57 18.14
CA ALA A 5 15.15 26.89 16.95
C ALA A 5 14.46 25.55 16.61
N GLY A 6 13.99 24.82 17.64
CA GLY A 6 13.22 23.56 17.49
C GLY A 6 11.72 23.72 17.25
N HIS A 7 11.22 24.94 17.05
CA HIS A 7 9.78 25.18 16.90
C HIS A 7 9.25 24.58 15.56
N PRO A 8 8.04 23.96 15.53
CA PRO A 8 7.49 23.33 14.34
C PRO A 8 7.38 24.25 13.11
N ALA A 9 7.21 25.58 13.33
CA ALA A 9 7.19 26.56 12.24
C ALA A 9 8.50 26.56 11.44
N ALA A 10 9.66 26.39 12.09
CA ALA A 10 10.96 26.37 11.40
C ALA A 10 11.05 25.16 10.45
N ALA A 11 10.71 23.95 10.93
CA ALA A 11 10.69 22.74 10.12
C ALA A 11 9.73 22.85 8.92
N LEU A 12 8.52 23.40 9.11
CA LEU A 12 7.55 23.63 8.03
C LEU A 12 8.07 24.60 6.95
N VAL A 13 8.88 25.60 7.36
CA VAL A 13 9.51 26.54 6.42
C VAL A 13 10.60 25.85 5.61
N GLU A 14 11.45 25.05 6.26
CA GLU A 14 12.52 24.29 5.61
C GLU A 14 11.96 23.22 4.65
N ASP A 15 10.94 22.49 5.06
CA ASP A 15 10.24 21.50 4.21
C ASP A 15 9.62 22.15 2.96
N ALA A 16 9.18 23.41 3.07
CA ALA A 16 8.71 24.20 1.94
C ALA A 16 9.87 24.77 1.07
N GLY A 17 11.12 24.47 1.41
CA GLY A 17 12.32 24.96 0.73
C GLY A 17 12.63 26.43 1.03
N GLY A 18 12.03 27.01 2.08
CA GLY A 18 12.32 28.35 2.58
C GLY A 18 13.58 28.36 3.46
N ALA A 19 14.15 29.53 3.66
CA ALA A 19 15.26 29.73 4.60
C ALA A 19 14.75 30.12 5.99
N VAL A 20 15.42 29.59 7.02
CA VAL A 20 15.24 29.98 8.41
C VAL A 20 16.59 30.48 8.91
N ASP A 21 16.62 31.74 9.37
CA ASP A 21 17.83 32.31 9.97
C ASP A 21 17.84 31.96 11.45
N VAL A 22 18.85 31.25 11.91
CA VAL A 22 19.04 30.90 13.32
C VAL A 22 20.08 31.84 13.94
N GLU A 23 19.70 32.57 14.96
CA GLU A 23 20.55 33.49 15.68
C GLU A 23 20.67 33.07 17.16
N PRO A 24 21.86 33.05 17.76
CA PRO A 24 22.00 32.82 19.19
C PRO A 24 21.49 34.04 19.96
N VAL A 25 20.52 33.80 20.85
CA VAL A 25 19.98 34.85 21.75
C VAL A 25 20.13 34.38 23.21
N GLY A 26 21.15 34.89 23.90
CA GLY A 26 21.48 34.42 25.24
C GLY A 26 21.99 32.98 25.25
N ASP A 27 21.36 32.12 26.08
CA ASP A 27 21.69 30.69 26.21
C ASP A 27 20.88 29.78 25.28
N ALA A 28 20.03 30.35 24.40
CA ALA A 28 19.17 29.59 23.48
C ALA A 28 19.32 30.09 22.05
N ASP A 29 19.11 29.19 21.09
CA ASP A 29 19.06 29.52 19.68
C ASP A 29 17.59 29.88 19.27
N GLU A 30 17.42 31.03 18.63
CA GLU A 30 16.16 31.48 18.08
C GLU A 30 16.17 31.39 16.55
N ALA A 31 15.07 30.91 15.99
CA ALA A 31 14.81 30.84 14.56
C ALA A 31 13.96 32.03 14.11
N LEU A 32 14.40 32.77 13.09
CA LEU A 32 13.62 33.83 12.48
C LEU A 32 12.80 33.28 11.31
N VAL A 33 11.51 33.13 11.53
CA VAL A 33 10.54 32.70 10.53
C VAL A 33 9.96 33.91 9.80
N THR A 34 10.25 34.05 8.51
CA THR A 34 9.73 35.14 7.68
C THR A 34 8.58 34.62 6.80
N VAL A 35 7.41 35.24 6.97
CA VAL A 35 6.21 34.93 6.16
C VAL A 35 5.63 36.21 5.59
N ALA A 36 5.14 36.14 4.35
CA ALA A 36 4.48 37.27 3.70
C ALA A 36 3.31 36.81 2.82
N ARG A 37 2.29 37.65 2.74
CA ARG A 37 1.17 37.47 1.82
C ARG A 37 0.88 38.77 1.11
N THR A 38 0.88 38.73 -0.21
CA THR A 38 0.53 39.86 -1.06
C THR A 38 -0.83 39.60 -1.69
N VAL A 39 -1.76 40.54 -1.53
CA VAL A 39 -3.08 40.51 -2.17
C VAL A 39 -3.19 41.72 -3.07
N THR A 40 -3.44 41.53 -4.37
CA THR A 40 -3.63 42.63 -5.31
C THR A 40 -5.07 43.16 -5.24
N ALA A 41 -5.29 44.38 -5.78
CA ALA A 41 -6.64 44.99 -5.83
C ALA A 41 -7.63 44.11 -6.63
N GLU A 42 -7.15 43.27 -7.57
CA GLU A 42 -7.96 42.32 -8.35
C GLU A 42 -8.21 41.00 -7.61
N GLY A 43 -7.81 40.87 -6.33
CA GLY A 43 -8.06 39.71 -5.48
C GLY A 43 -7.08 38.55 -5.66
N ARG A 44 -6.01 38.68 -6.50
CA ARG A 44 -4.98 37.66 -6.62
C ARG A 44 -4.10 37.64 -5.38
N SER A 45 -3.88 36.47 -4.84
CA SER A 45 -3.07 36.28 -3.62
C SER A 45 -1.81 35.49 -3.91
N ARG A 46 -0.66 35.93 -3.37
CA ARG A 46 0.62 35.24 -3.38
C ARG A 46 1.15 35.13 -1.96
N ALA A 47 1.61 33.94 -1.61
CA ALA A 47 2.21 33.66 -0.30
C ALA A 47 3.71 33.43 -0.45
N HIS A 48 4.49 33.85 0.53
CA HIS A 48 5.93 33.61 0.63
C HIS A 48 6.23 33.11 2.04
N VAL A 49 7.05 32.07 2.11
CA VAL A 49 7.48 31.42 3.35
C VAL A 49 8.99 31.24 3.27
N GLY A 50 9.73 31.77 4.26
CA GLY A 50 11.19 31.74 4.25
C GLY A 50 11.80 32.39 3.00
N GLY A 51 11.23 33.49 2.53
CA GLY A 51 11.70 34.21 1.33
C GLY A 51 11.33 33.56 -0.03
N ARG A 52 10.69 32.39 -0.04
CA ARG A 52 10.27 31.70 -1.27
C ARG A 52 8.76 31.73 -1.47
N SER A 53 8.33 31.72 -2.72
CA SER A 53 6.90 31.60 -3.07
C SER A 53 6.42 30.21 -2.69
N ALA A 54 5.31 30.14 -1.94
CA ALA A 54 4.73 28.91 -1.44
C ALA A 54 3.21 28.90 -1.68
N PRO A 55 2.56 27.72 -1.68
CA PRO A 55 1.11 27.62 -1.67
C PRO A 55 0.51 28.33 -0.43
N VAL A 56 -0.69 28.89 -0.58
CA VAL A 56 -1.41 29.54 0.55
C VAL A 56 -1.66 28.54 1.68
N GLY A 57 -1.85 27.25 1.37
CA GLY A 57 -1.97 26.20 2.37
C GLY A 57 -0.74 26.05 3.27
N THR A 58 0.46 26.14 2.69
CA THR A 58 1.74 26.12 3.45
C THR A 58 1.85 27.33 4.38
N LEU A 59 1.53 28.54 3.88
CA LEU A 59 1.50 29.72 4.72
C LEU A 59 0.48 29.58 5.88
N SER A 60 -0.69 29.00 5.59
CA SER A 60 -1.72 28.74 6.62
C SER A 60 -1.22 27.75 7.68
N ALA A 61 -0.55 26.68 7.26
CA ALA A 61 0.03 25.70 8.18
C ALA A 61 1.08 26.33 9.11
N VAL A 62 2.03 27.09 8.56
CA VAL A 62 3.01 27.84 9.34
C VAL A 62 2.31 28.87 10.25
N GLY A 63 1.31 29.59 9.74
CA GLY A 63 0.56 30.56 10.53
C GLY A 63 -0.14 29.94 11.75
N GLN A 64 -0.71 28.76 11.60
CA GLN A 64 -1.41 28.03 12.69
C GLN A 64 -0.47 27.60 13.83
N THR A 65 0.83 27.41 13.55
CA THR A 65 1.82 27.11 14.59
C THR A 65 2.34 28.38 15.29
N LEU A 66 2.13 29.56 14.70
CA LEU A 66 2.67 30.83 15.21
C LEU A 66 1.64 31.66 15.95
N VAL A 67 0.39 31.66 15.47
CA VAL A 67 -0.67 32.54 15.99
C VAL A 67 -1.98 31.76 16.10
N ALA A 68 -2.60 31.79 17.27
CA ALA A 68 -3.96 31.31 17.50
C ALA A 68 -4.89 32.50 17.63
N VAL A 69 -5.96 32.57 16.83
CA VAL A 69 -6.98 33.62 16.87
C VAL A 69 -8.29 33.02 17.38
N HIS A 70 -8.79 33.57 18.46
CA HIS A 70 -10.06 33.20 19.11
C HIS A 70 -11.06 34.33 19.01
N GLY A 71 -12.19 34.12 18.32
CA GLY A 71 -13.24 35.14 18.12
C GLY A 71 -14.29 34.65 17.11
N GLN A 72 -15.04 35.58 16.49
CA GLN A 72 -16.09 35.28 15.51
C GLN A 72 -15.55 34.61 14.21
N SER A 73 -14.25 34.66 13.96
CA SER A 73 -13.65 34.04 12.80
C SER A 73 -13.51 32.54 13.02
N ASP A 74 -13.83 31.75 12.02
CA ASP A 74 -13.84 30.27 11.92
C ASP A 74 -12.48 29.56 12.16
N GLN A 75 -11.50 30.25 12.74
CA GLN A 75 -10.09 29.75 12.91
C GLN A 75 -9.83 29.28 14.35
N LEU A 76 -10.63 28.33 14.82
CA LEU A 76 -10.35 27.66 16.09
C LEU A 76 -9.19 26.72 15.97
N ARG A 77 -8.15 26.89 16.81
CA ARG A 77 -6.99 25.98 16.91
C ARG A 77 -7.43 24.53 17.11
N LEU A 78 -8.42 24.28 17.98
CA LEU A 78 -8.93 22.95 18.29
C LEU A 78 -10.14 22.52 17.43
N LYS A 79 -10.25 23.02 16.20
CA LYS A 79 -11.37 22.67 15.30
C LYS A 79 -11.26 21.25 14.71
N SER A 80 -10.04 20.76 14.46
CA SER A 80 -9.81 19.45 13.88
C SER A 80 -9.53 18.39 14.95
N ALA A 81 -9.97 17.14 14.70
CA ALA A 81 -9.66 16.01 15.56
C ALA A 81 -8.15 15.80 15.74
N ALA A 82 -7.35 16.10 14.71
CA ALA A 82 -5.89 16.03 14.78
C ALA A 82 -5.30 17.04 15.76
N ALA A 83 -5.81 18.29 15.77
CA ALA A 83 -5.36 19.31 16.71
C ALA A 83 -5.79 19.00 18.15
N GLN A 84 -7.02 18.50 18.33
CA GLN A 84 -7.51 18.07 19.65
C GLN A 84 -6.68 16.92 20.21
N ARG A 85 -6.37 15.92 19.38
CA ARG A 85 -5.49 14.82 19.77
C ARG A 85 -4.10 15.32 20.12
N HIS A 86 -3.52 16.20 19.31
CA HIS A 86 -2.20 16.77 19.58
C HIS A 86 -2.15 17.47 20.95
N ALA A 87 -3.14 18.31 21.23
CA ALA A 87 -3.24 19.02 22.52
C ALA A 87 -3.38 18.04 23.70
N LEU A 88 -4.20 17.00 23.57
CA LEU A 88 -4.33 15.97 24.59
C LEU A 88 -3.04 15.17 24.78
N ASP A 89 -2.37 14.79 23.68
CA ASP A 89 -1.13 14.02 23.71
C ASP A 89 0.01 14.85 24.38
N GLN A 90 0.09 16.14 24.10
CA GLN A 90 1.03 17.05 24.80
C GLN A 90 0.72 17.15 26.29
N TYR A 91 -0.58 17.30 26.66
CA TYR A 91 -0.99 17.36 28.06
C TYR A 91 -0.74 16.05 28.81
N ALA A 92 -0.83 14.89 28.12
CA ALA A 92 -0.52 13.58 28.68
C ALA A 92 0.98 13.42 29.01
N GLY A 93 1.86 14.14 28.29
CA GLY A 93 3.27 14.26 28.59
C GLY A 93 4.18 13.21 27.95
N GLU A 94 5.44 13.19 28.43
CA GLU A 94 6.52 12.46 27.79
C GLU A 94 6.33 10.92 27.75
N GLU A 95 5.62 10.36 28.71
CA GLU A 95 5.37 8.92 28.72
C GLU A 95 4.50 8.47 27.56
N LEU A 96 3.46 9.24 27.22
CA LEU A 96 2.65 8.98 26.02
C LEU A 96 3.46 9.22 24.74
N ALA A 97 4.28 10.28 24.72
CA ALA A 97 5.14 10.58 23.58
C ALA A 97 6.14 9.44 23.29
N ALA A 98 6.71 8.83 24.34
CA ALA A 98 7.59 7.68 24.21
C ALA A 98 6.86 6.44 23.67
N ASP A 99 5.66 6.14 24.20
CA ASP A 99 4.82 5.04 23.69
C ASP A 99 4.44 5.27 22.23
N LEU A 100 4.11 6.50 21.83
CA LEU A 100 3.76 6.86 20.45
C LEU A 100 4.96 6.71 19.49
N ARG A 101 6.18 7.06 19.90
CA ARG A 101 7.40 6.81 19.11
C ARG A 101 7.58 5.32 18.86
N ARG A 102 7.52 4.52 19.94
CA ARG A 102 7.68 3.07 19.85
C ARG A 102 6.58 2.41 19.01
N TYR A 103 5.34 2.87 19.17
CA TYR A 103 4.19 2.42 18.38
C TYR A 103 4.39 2.66 16.88
N ARG A 104 4.91 3.84 16.49
CA ARG A 104 5.19 4.17 15.08
C ARG A 104 6.26 3.29 14.48
N GLU A 105 7.31 2.96 15.24
CA GLU A 105 8.37 2.03 14.80
C GLU A 105 7.77 0.64 14.52
N LEU A 106 7.00 0.10 15.46
CA LEU A 106 6.34 -1.20 15.30
C LEU A 106 5.32 -1.19 14.15
N LEU A 107 4.58 -0.10 13.96
CA LEU A 107 3.62 0.02 12.87
C LEU A 107 4.31 0.05 11.50
N ALA A 108 5.45 0.70 11.39
CA ALA A 108 6.25 0.70 10.17
C ALA A 108 6.74 -0.72 9.84
N GLU A 109 7.27 -1.45 10.84
CA GLU A 109 7.68 -2.84 10.68
C GLU A 109 6.50 -3.74 10.31
N TYR A 110 5.35 -3.61 10.99
CA TYR A 110 4.12 -4.36 10.70
C TYR A 110 3.69 -4.19 9.24
N ARG A 111 3.68 -2.96 8.74
CA ARG A 111 3.32 -2.67 7.34
C ARG A 111 4.30 -3.27 6.34
N THR A 112 5.60 -3.21 6.65
CA THR A 112 6.63 -3.82 5.82
C THR A 112 6.46 -5.34 5.74
N VAL A 113 6.30 -6.00 6.89
CA VAL A 113 6.09 -7.47 6.95
C VAL A 113 4.78 -7.85 6.26
N GLN A 114 3.71 -7.08 6.45
CA GLN A 114 2.43 -7.30 5.78
C GLN A 114 2.53 -7.20 4.25
N GLN A 115 3.27 -6.22 3.77
CA GLN A 115 3.52 -6.04 2.33
C GLN A 115 4.35 -7.20 1.77
N THR A 116 5.43 -7.58 2.46
CA THR A 116 6.27 -8.73 2.06
C THR A 116 5.46 -10.03 2.04
N LEU A 117 4.60 -10.26 3.03
CA LEU A 117 3.72 -11.43 3.07
C LEU A 117 2.74 -11.46 1.90
N ARG A 118 2.18 -10.32 1.51
CA ARG A 118 1.32 -10.22 0.32
C ARG A 118 2.07 -10.60 -0.95
N GLU A 119 3.25 -10.04 -1.15
CA GLU A 119 4.12 -10.32 -2.30
C GLU A 119 4.47 -11.81 -2.38
N VAL A 120 4.89 -12.41 -1.26
CA VAL A 120 5.18 -13.85 -1.19
C VAL A 120 3.94 -14.69 -1.49
N THR A 121 2.77 -14.32 -0.95
CA THR A 121 1.52 -15.08 -1.16
C THR A 121 0.99 -14.94 -2.59
N GLU A 122 1.07 -13.77 -3.21
CA GLU A 122 0.67 -13.55 -4.61
C GLU A 122 1.56 -14.31 -5.58
N HIS A 123 2.89 -14.21 -5.42
CA HIS A 123 3.84 -14.99 -6.22
C HIS A 123 3.78 -16.49 -5.88
N GLY A 124 3.44 -16.85 -4.65
CA GLY A 124 3.28 -18.24 -4.23
C GLY A 124 2.21 -19.00 -5.02
N ARG A 125 1.11 -18.36 -5.41
CA ARG A 125 0.07 -18.98 -6.25
C ARG A 125 0.57 -19.26 -7.67
N GLU A 126 1.27 -18.30 -8.26
CA GLU A 126 1.86 -18.47 -9.60
C GLU A 126 2.91 -19.58 -9.59
N ARG A 127 3.79 -19.59 -8.58
CA ARG A 127 4.81 -20.61 -8.36
C ARG A 127 4.22 -21.99 -8.09
N ALA A 128 3.16 -22.09 -7.30
CA ALA A 128 2.46 -23.35 -7.05
C ALA A 128 1.86 -23.93 -8.33
N LEU A 129 1.27 -23.10 -9.20
CA LEU A 129 0.75 -23.53 -10.50
C LEU A 129 1.88 -23.96 -11.44
N GLU A 130 3.00 -23.23 -11.47
CA GLU A 130 4.20 -23.59 -12.22
C GLU A 130 4.74 -24.93 -11.73
N ALA A 131 4.90 -25.11 -10.42
CA ALA A 131 5.37 -26.35 -9.79
C ALA A 131 4.48 -27.54 -10.15
N GLN A 132 3.17 -27.40 -10.05
CA GLN A 132 2.22 -28.45 -10.43
C GLN A 132 2.33 -28.82 -11.91
N THR A 133 2.51 -27.84 -12.78
CA THR A 133 2.68 -28.05 -14.23
C THR A 133 3.97 -28.79 -14.53
N LEU A 134 5.09 -28.40 -13.91
CA LEU A 134 6.38 -29.05 -14.06
C LEU A 134 6.37 -30.47 -13.50
N GLN A 135 5.74 -30.68 -12.35
CA GLN A 135 5.60 -32.00 -11.74
C GLN A 135 4.83 -32.97 -12.65
N GLY A 136 3.69 -32.56 -13.19
CA GLY A 136 2.91 -33.38 -14.11
C GLY A 136 3.66 -33.71 -15.41
N ALA A 137 4.44 -32.77 -15.92
CA ALA A 137 5.27 -32.99 -17.10
C ALA A 137 6.44 -33.97 -16.82
N LEU A 138 7.08 -33.85 -15.66
CA LEU A 138 8.14 -34.76 -15.23
C LEU A 138 7.61 -36.19 -15.01
N GLU A 139 6.44 -36.34 -14.39
CA GLU A 139 5.77 -37.63 -14.22
C GLU A 139 5.46 -38.30 -15.57
N GLU A 140 5.04 -37.51 -16.58
CA GLU A 140 4.80 -38.03 -17.94
C GLU A 140 6.09 -38.49 -18.60
N ILE A 141 7.21 -37.77 -18.47
CA ILE A 141 8.51 -38.12 -18.99
C ILE A 141 9.08 -39.37 -18.30
N ASP A 142 9.03 -39.38 -16.96
CA ASP A 142 9.55 -40.48 -16.13
C ASP A 142 8.74 -41.78 -16.37
N ALA A 143 7.43 -41.68 -16.62
CA ALA A 143 6.60 -42.85 -16.98
C ALA A 143 6.98 -43.50 -18.33
N VAL A 144 7.53 -42.72 -19.24
CA VAL A 144 8.04 -43.24 -20.53
C VAL A 144 9.49 -43.72 -20.42
N ASP A 145 10.26 -43.14 -19.50
CA ASP A 145 11.68 -43.44 -19.25
C ASP A 145 12.52 -43.45 -20.54
N PRO A 146 12.66 -42.29 -21.22
CA PRO A 146 13.41 -42.19 -22.45
C PRO A 146 14.92 -42.25 -22.21
N GLU A 147 15.67 -42.95 -23.07
CA GLU A 147 17.13 -43.02 -23.06
C GLU A 147 17.78 -42.06 -24.06
N PRO A 148 18.99 -41.53 -23.75
CA PRO A 148 19.69 -40.65 -24.68
C PRO A 148 19.92 -41.31 -26.07
N GLY A 149 19.56 -40.59 -27.16
CA GLY A 149 19.68 -41.04 -28.54
C GLY A 149 18.77 -42.22 -28.91
N GLU A 150 17.74 -42.53 -28.10
CA GLU A 150 16.81 -43.64 -28.31
C GLU A 150 15.98 -43.46 -29.60
N ASP A 151 15.55 -42.28 -29.90
CA ASP A 151 14.78 -41.91 -31.09
C ASP A 151 15.58 -42.22 -32.37
N GLU A 152 16.84 -41.83 -32.45
CA GLU A 152 17.70 -42.09 -33.61
C GLU A 152 17.94 -43.59 -33.78
N ARG A 153 18.23 -44.32 -32.69
CA ARG A 153 18.42 -45.77 -32.73
C ARG A 153 17.18 -46.49 -33.22
N LEU A 154 16.01 -46.14 -32.71
CA LEU A 154 14.77 -46.77 -33.13
C LEU A 154 14.33 -46.37 -34.54
N ASP A 155 14.67 -45.17 -35.02
CA ASP A 155 14.44 -44.76 -36.41
C ASP A 155 15.27 -45.61 -37.38
N GLN A 156 16.55 -45.84 -37.08
CA GLN A 156 17.41 -46.71 -37.89
C GLN A 156 16.93 -48.16 -37.87
N GLU A 157 16.54 -48.68 -36.70
CA GLU A 157 16.01 -50.03 -36.54
C GLU A 157 14.68 -50.20 -37.29
N SER A 158 13.73 -49.27 -37.17
CA SER A 158 12.48 -49.28 -37.88
C SER A 158 12.66 -49.28 -39.39
N GLN A 159 13.57 -48.47 -39.93
CA GLN A 159 13.85 -48.37 -41.34
C GLN A 159 14.43 -49.70 -41.88
N LYS A 160 15.34 -50.32 -41.09
CA LYS A 160 15.92 -51.63 -41.45
C LYS A 160 14.83 -52.72 -41.47
N LEU A 161 14.01 -52.81 -40.44
CA LEU A 161 12.95 -53.82 -40.35
C LEU A 161 11.88 -53.62 -41.43
N THR A 162 11.50 -52.38 -41.75
CA THR A 162 10.56 -52.06 -42.83
C THR A 162 11.09 -52.49 -44.18
N ASN A 163 12.41 -52.29 -44.45
CA ASN A 163 13.04 -52.74 -45.69
C ASN A 163 13.03 -54.27 -45.79
N LEU A 164 13.34 -54.99 -44.69
CA LEU A 164 13.29 -56.43 -44.62
C LEU A 164 11.91 -57.02 -44.94
N GLU A 165 10.85 -56.42 -44.33
CA GLU A 165 9.45 -56.78 -44.58
C GLU A 165 9.03 -56.53 -46.02
N GLN A 166 9.48 -55.42 -46.63
CA GLN A 166 9.18 -55.14 -48.04
C GLN A 166 9.86 -56.20 -48.99
N LEU A 167 11.10 -56.59 -48.71
CA LEU A 167 11.80 -57.62 -49.44
C LEU A 167 11.08 -58.97 -49.31
N ARG A 168 10.70 -59.36 -48.09
CA ARG A 168 9.93 -60.57 -47.81
C ARG A 168 8.62 -60.61 -48.54
N ALA A 169 7.84 -59.53 -48.44
CA ALA A 169 6.56 -59.40 -49.11
C ALA A 169 6.68 -59.49 -50.64
N ALA A 170 7.72 -58.87 -51.21
CA ALA A 170 7.96 -58.91 -52.63
C ALA A 170 8.33 -60.38 -53.10
N ALA A 171 9.19 -61.08 -52.33
CA ALA A 171 9.57 -62.45 -52.60
C ALA A 171 8.40 -63.45 -52.51
N LEU A 172 7.52 -63.27 -51.44
CA LEU A 172 6.32 -64.08 -51.24
C LEU A 172 5.31 -63.85 -52.34
N THR A 173 5.13 -62.61 -52.77
CA THR A 173 4.15 -62.18 -53.83
C THR A 173 4.64 -62.80 -55.15
N ALA A 174 5.93 -62.72 -55.48
CA ALA A 174 6.50 -63.33 -56.67
C ALA A 174 6.38 -64.85 -56.64
N HIS A 175 6.73 -65.49 -55.48
CA HIS A 175 6.56 -66.94 -55.31
C HIS A 175 5.09 -67.38 -55.55
N ALA A 176 4.12 -66.69 -54.91
CA ALA A 176 2.70 -67.03 -55.10
C ALA A 176 2.24 -66.91 -56.55
N ALA A 177 2.71 -65.87 -57.27
CA ALA A 177 2.40 -65.74 -58.72
C ALA A 177 2.98 -66.89 -59.60
N LEU A 178 4.17 -67.46 -59.22
CA LEU A 178 4.79 -68.54 -59.98
C LEU A 178 4.21 -69.90 -59.63
N SER A 179 4.05 -70.23 -58.35
CA SER A 179 3.77 -71.61 -57.87
C SER A 179 2.36 -71.78 -57.23
N GLY A 180 1.57 -70.71 -57.16
CA GLY A 180 0.34 -70.72 -56.40
C GLY A 180 0.63 -70.63 -54.92
N GLY A 181 -0.17 -69.85 -54.17
CA GLY A 181 -0.09 -69.72 -52.72
C GLY A 181 -1.46 -69.95 -52.11
N GLU A 182 -1.50 -70.10 -50.79
CA GLU A 182 -2.73 -70.23 -49.99
C GLU A 182 -3.70 -69.01 -50.11
N PHE A 183 -3.24 -67.92 -50.78
CA PHE A 183 -3.96 -66.71 -51.01
C PHE A 183 -4.43 -66.43 -52.46
N SER A 184 -4.26 -67.45 -53.37
CA SER A 184 -4.85 -67.27 -54.70
C SER A 184 -6.35 -67.46 -54.62
N ASP A 185 -7.10 -66.36 -54.87
CA ASP A 185 -8.54 -66.42 -55.09
C ASP A 185 -8.76 -67.49 -56.16
N GLY A 186 -9.49 -68.52 -55.83
CA GLY A 186 -9.61 -69.83 -56.49
C GLY A 186 -9.90 -69.91 -58.00
N ASP A 187 -9.66 -68.84 -58.78
CA ASP A 187 -9.98 -68.75 -60.18
C ASP A 187 -8.80 -68.26 -61.07
N SER A 188 -7.59 -68.02 -60.55
CA SER A 188 -6.41 -67.68 -61.33
C SER A 188 -5.38 -68.75 -61.24
N ALA A 189 -5.16 -69.50 -62.36
CA ALA A 189 -4.09 -70.50 -62.49
C ALA A 189 -2.71 -69.83 -62.34
N ASP A 190 -1.85 -70.34 -61.46
CA ASP A 190 -0.47 -69.91 -61.31
C ASP A 190 0.36 -70.19 -62.60
N ALA A 191 1.53 -69.55 -62.69
CA ALA A 191 2.37 -69.70 -63.86
C ALA A 191 2.77 -71.18 -64.11
N THR A 192 3.07 -71.89 -63.03
CA THR A 192 3.39 -73.33 -63.11
C THR A 192 2.22 -74.15 -63.65
N ALA A 193 1.03 -73.94 -63.21
CA ALA A 193 -0.18 -74.58 -63.67
C ALA A 193 -0.49 -74.26 -65.15
N LEU A 194 -0.33 -73.01 -65.57
CA LEU A 194 -0.51 -72.56 -66.95
C LEU A 194 0.52 -73.13 -67.88
N ILE A 195 1.81 -73.18 -67.51
CA ILE A 195 2.89 -73.80 -68.28
C ILE A 195 2.70 -75.30 -68.37
N ALA A 196 2.31 -75.98 -67.28
CA ALA A 196 1.97 -77.38 -67.29
C ALA A 196 0.75 -77.69 -68.17
N ALA A 197 -0.26 -76.81 -68.22
CA ALA A 197 -1.38 -77.00 -69.16
C ALA A 197 -0.94 -76.81 -70.61
N ALA A 198 -0.11 -75.80 -70.89
CA ALA A 198 0.51 -75.60 -72.22
C ALA A 198 1.33 -76.79 -72.67
N HIS A 199 2.19 -77.30 -71.78
CA HIS A 199 3.00 -78.49 -72.08
C HIS A 199 2.15 -79.70 -72.39
N ARG A 200 1.12 -80.01 -71.61
CA ARG A 200 0.15 -81.09 -71.87
C ARG A 200 -0.54 -80.97 -73.22
N ALA A 201 -0.94 -79.76 -73.60
CA ALA A 201 -1.61 -79.56 -74.91
C ALA A 201 -0.63 -79.79 -76.07
N LEU A 202 0.59 -79.38 -75.99
CA LEU A 202 1.63 -79.63 -77.01
C LEU A 202 2.06 -81.10 -77.06
N ASP A 203 2.26 -81.74 -75.94
CA ASP A 203 2.70 -83.12 -75.82
C ASP A 203 1.68 -84.12 -76.42
N GLN A 204 0.41 -83.80 -76.32
CA GLN A 204 -0.65 -84.64 -76.95
C GLN A 204 -0.52 -84.75 -78.45
N GLU A 205 0.05 -83.74 -79.13
CA GLU A 205 0.16 -83.70 -80.58
C GLU A 205 1.65 -83.74 -81.03
N ALA A 206 2.67 -83.79 -80.13
CA ALA A 206 4.10 -83.77 -80.43
C ALA A 206 4.61 -84.90 -81.29
N GLY A 207 3.93 -86.09 -81.22
CA GLY A 207 4.27 -87.26 -82.08
C GLY A 207 3.92 -87.08 -83.53
N SER A 208 3.14 -86.00 -83.92
CA SER A 208 2.68 -85.78 -85.28
C SER A 208 3.52 -84.75 -86.07
N ASP A 209 4.32 -83.90 -85.35
CA ASP A 209 5.05 -82.80 -85.95
C ASP A 209 6.38 -82.54 -85.13
N ARG A 210 7.53 -82.56 -85.78
CA ARG A 210 8.85 -82.43 -85.21
C ARG A 210 9.07 -81.01 -84.63
N ASP A 211 8.49 -79.98 -85.26
CA ASP A 211 8.62 -78.59 -84.76
C ASP A 211 7.80 -78.46 -83.52
N LEU A 212 6.67 -79.16 -83.41
CA LEU A 212 5.81 -79.14 -82.19
C LEU A 212 6.47 -79.94 -81.05
N GLU A 213 7.21 -81.04 -81.31
CA GLU A 213 8.00 -81.75 -80.32
C GLU A 213 9.10 -80.85 -79.72
N GLU A 214 9.79 -80.08 -80.59
CA GLU A 214 10.85 -79.13 -80.13
C GLU A 214 10.23 -78.02 -79.27
N LEU A 215 9.09 -77.50 -79.64
CA LEU A 215 8.36 -76.52 -78.84
C LEU A 215 7.87 -77.06 -77.48
N ALA A 216 7.38 -78.27 -77.43
CA ALA A 216 7.01 -79.00 -76.21
C ALA A 216 8.24 -79.15 -75.25
N GLY A 217 9.41 -79.55 -75.84
CA GLY A 217 10.63 -79.62 -75.07
C GLY A 217 11.03 -78.26 -74.42
N ARG A 218 10.91 -77.16 -75.16
CA ARG A 218 11.24 -75.86 -74.66
C ARG A 218 10.25 -75.42 -73.56
N VAL A 219 8.95 -75.73 -73.63
CA VAL A 219 7.97 -75.45 -72.58
C VAL A 219 8.24 -76.30 -71.31
N ALA A 220 8.72 -77.56 -71.49
CA ALA A 220 9.18 -78.42 -70.40
C ALA A 220 10.37 -77.79 -69.65
N GLU A 221 11.35 -77.29 -70.38
CA GLU A 221 12.51 -76.59 -69.82
C GLU A 221 12.09 -75.34 -69.06
N LEU A 222 11.15 -74.57 -69.61
CA LEU A 222 10.58 -73.39 -68.93
C LEU A 222 9.88 -73.81 -67.64
N ALA A 223 9.12 -74.90 -67.56
CA ALA A 223 8.48 -75.39 -66.35
C ALA A 223 9.50 -75.71 -65.24
N VAL A 224 10.65 -76.34 -65.60
CA VAL A 224 11.68 -76.58 -64.64
C VAL A 224 12.30 -75.27 -64.08
N LEU A 225 12.56 -74.35 -65.01
CA LEU A 225 13.15 -73.05 -64.62
C LEU A 225 12.21 -72.22 -63.71
N VAL A 226 10.89 -72.24 -64.00
CA VAL A 226 9.93 -71.55 -63.17
C VAL A 226 9.80 -72.16 -61.78
N ASN A 227 9.83 -73.51 -61.69
CA ASN A 227 9.84 -74.16 -60.38
C ASN A 227 11.11 -73.87 -59.55
N ASP A 228 12.29 -73.86 -60.21
CA ASP A 228 13.53 -73.51 -59.52
C ASP A 228 13.50 -72.08 -58.99
N ILE A 229 13.05 -71.11 -59.79
CA ILE A 229 12.93 -69.73 -59.34
C ILE A 229 11.89 -69.61 -58.21
N ALA A 230 10.77 -70.31 -58.25
CA ALA A 230 9.82 -70.36 -57.19
C ALA A 230 10.38 -70.92 -55.89
N ALA A 231 11.14 -71.98 -55.98
CA ALA A 231 11.82 -72.54 -54.82
C ALA A 231 12.87 -71.59 -54.22
N ASP A 232 13.66 -70.92 -55.07
CA ASP A 232 14.65 -69.91 -54.65
C ASP A 232 13.98 -68.74 -53.96
N LEU A 233 12.85 -68.22 -54.48
CA LEU A 233 12.11 -67.16 -53.87
C LEU A 233 11.53 -67.59 -52.51
N SER A 234 11.01 -68.79 -52.36
CA SER A 234 10.55 -69.35 -51.09
C SER A 234 11.67 -69.46 -50.07
N GLY A 235 12.84 -70.01 -50.55
CA GLY A 235 14.06 -70.10 -49.72
C GLY A 235 14.57 -68.72 -49.26
N TYR A 236 14.56 -67.71 -50.15
CA TYR A 236 14.94 -66.36 -49.83
C TYR A 236 14.01 -65.76 -48.80
N ALA A 237 12.67 -65.85 -48.99
CA ALA A 237 11.68 -65.34 -48.05
C ALA A 237 11.77 -66.03 -46.69
N SER A 238 12.06 -67.32 -46.62
CA SER A 238 12.25 -68.06 -45.36
C SER A 238 13.58 -67.80 -44.69
N GLY A 239 14.57 -67.31 -45.41
CA GLY A 239 15.88 -66.91 -44.86
C GLY A 239 15.87 -65.50 -44.26
N LEU A 240 14.82 -64.72 -44.52
CA LEU A 240 14.53 -63.41 -43.82
C LEU A 240 13.86 -63.73 -42.50
N ASP A 241 14.35 -63.08 -41.39
CA ASP A 241 13.98 -63.37 -40.02
C ASP A 241 12.45 -63.32 -39.80
N ASP A 242 11.88 -64.37 -39.23
CA ASP A 242 10.44 -64.52 -38.97
C ASP A 242 9.90 -63.60 -37.79
N GLU A 243 10.84 -63.07 -36.95
CA GLU A 243 10.51 -62.21 -35.83
C GLU A 243 10.37 -60.73 -36.24
N GLY A 244 10.70 -60.38 -37.49
CA GLY A 244 10.71 -59.02 -38.02
C GLY A 244 9.39 -58.23 -37.81
N PRO A 245 8.20 -58.78 -38.13
CA PRO A 245 6.93 -58.06 -37.96
C PRO A 245 6.57 -57.75 -36.53
N ALA A 246 6.82 -58.66 -35.58
CA ALA A 246 6.56 -58.44 -34.16
C ALA A 246 7.50 -57.38 -33.60
N ARG A 247 8.79 -57.46 -33.95
CA ARG A 247 9.78 -56.47 -33.53
C ARG A 247 9.54 -55.10 -34.14
N LEU A 248 9.11 -55.00 -35.39
CA LEU A 248 8.72 -53.74 -36.01
C LEU A 248 7.55 -53.09 -35.27
N ALA A 249 6.51 -53.86 -34.89
CA ALA A 249 5.39 -53.36 -34.12
C ALA A 249 5.82 -52.83 -32.73
N GLU A 250 6.72 -53.51 -32.03
CA GLU A 250 7.29 -53.02 -30.76
C GLU A 250 8.05 -51.70 -30.93
N VAL A 251 8.93 -51.66 -31.95
CA VAL A 251 9.73 -50.45 -32.26
C VAL A 251 8.81 -49.26 -32.57
N GLU A 252 7.81 -49.44 -33.42
CA GLU A 252 6.86 -48.40 -33.77
C GLU A 252 6.01 -47.95 -32.56
N ALA A 253 5.59 -48.87 -31.70
CA ALA A 253 4.88 -48.52 -30.46
C ALA A 253 5.76 -47.69 -29.50
N ARG A 254 7.06 -48.04 -29.38
CA ARG A 254 8.02 -47.28 -28.57
C ARG A 254 8.30 -45.88 -29.17
N ARG A 255 8.52 -45.83 -30.50
CA ARG A 255 8.68 -44.56 -31.23
C ARG A 255 7.46 -43.62 -31.05
N ALA A 256 6.26 -44.17 -31.10
CA ALA A 256 5.04 -43.38 -30.87
C ALA A 256 5.02 -42.74 -29.48
N LYS A 257 5.46 -43.46 -28.44
CA LYS A 257 5.58 -42.91 -27.06
C LYS A 257 6.63 -41.79 -27.00
N LEU A 258 7.80 -41.99 -27.56
CA LEU A 258 8.83 -40.96 -27.59
C LEU A 258 8.39 -39.73 -28.39
N LYS A 259 7.72 -39.93 -29.53
CA LYS A 259 7.21 -38.87 -30.37
C LYS A 259 6.12 -38.05 -29.65
N ALA A 260 5.37 -38.64 -28.72
CA ALA A 260 4.43 -37.91 -27.88
C ALA A 260 5.15 -36.92 -26.95
N LEU A 261 6.29 -37.33 -26.39
CA LEU A 261 7.13 -36.47 -25.54
C LEU A 261 7.83 -35.38 -26.34
N THR A 262 8.44 -35.73 -27.49
CA THR A 262 9.18 -34.75 -28.31
C THR A 262 8.28 -33.65 -28.84
N ARG A 263 7.00 -33.92 -29.11
CA ARG A 263 6.03 -32.90 -29.52
C ARG A 263 5.73 -31.85 -28.44
N LYS A 264 5.98 -32.16 -27.17
CA LYS A 264 5.64 -31.28 -26.03
C LYS A 264 6.88 -30.61 -25.44
N TYR A 265 8.02 -31.32 -25.36
CA TYR A 265 9.11 -30.93 -24.49
C TYR A 265 10.45 -30.68 -25.20
N GLY A 266 10.60 -31.10 -26.48
CA GLY A 266 11.82 -30.87 -27.25
C GLY A 266 11.70 -31.46 -28.63
N ALA A 267 12.61 -31.17 -29.56
CA ALA A 267 12.59 -31.73 -30.93
C ALA A 267 13.17 -33.16 -30.98
N THR A 268 14.08 -33.53 -30.05
CA THR A 268 14.72 -34.81 -29.89
C THR A 268 14.56 -35.35 -28.47
N VAL A 269 14.83 -36.64 -28.27
CA VAL A 269 14.80 -37.24 -26.92
C VAL A 269 15.84 -36.61 -26.01
N ASP A 270 17.01 -36.25 -26.53
CA ASP A 270 18.04 -35.57 -25.74
C ASP A 270 17.59 -34.19 -25.25
N GLU A 271 16.90 -33.43 -26.10
CA GLU A 271 16.29 -32.14 -25.69
C GLU A 271 15.19 -32.31 -24.63
N VAL A 272 14.40 -33.39 -24.71
CA VAL A 272 13.41 -33.75 -23.68
C VAL A 272 14.07 -34.01 -22.34
N LEU A 273 15.19 -34.78 -22.35
CA LEU A 273 15.97 -35.08 -21.14
C LEU A 273 16.64 -33.83 -20.54
N GLU A 274 17.17 -32.94 -21.38
CA GLU A 274 17.70 -31.63 -20.92
C GLU A 274 16.59 -30.75 -20.33
N TRP A 275 15.42 -30.75 -20.98
CA TRP A 275 14.26 -30.02 -20.46
C TRP A 275 13.85 -30.58 -19.10
N ALA A 276 13.78 -31.91 -18.95
CA ALA A 276 13.45 -32.57 -17.70
C ALA A 276 14.43 -32.20 -16.57
N GLN A 277 15.74 -32.19 -16.89
CA GLN A 277 16.77 -31.82 -15.91
C GLN A 277 16.62 -30.36 -15.45
N ARG A 278 16.42 -29.44 -16.38
CA ARG A 278 16.16 -28.00 -16.02
C ARG A 278 14.91 -27.85 -15.20
N SER A 279 13.86 -28.59 -15.55
CA SER A 279 12.57 -28.54 -14.85
C SER A 279 12.63 -29.10 -13.43
N ARG A 280 13.46 -30.16 -13.18
CA ARG A 280 13.72 -30.67 -11.82
C ARG A 280 14.40 -29.61 -10.95
N THR A 281 15.46 -28.98 -11.46
CA THR A 281 16.12 -27.86 -10.74
C THR A 281 15.16 -26.72 -10.43
N ARG A 282 14.32 -26.36 -11.40
CA ARG A 282 13.32 -25.29 -11.19
C ARG A 282 12.25 -25.68 -10.17
N LEU A 283 11.82 -26.92 -10.15
CA LEU A 283 10.86 -27.43 -9.18
C LEU A 283 11.41 -27.37 -7.75
N ASP A 284 12.68 -27.70 -7.56
CA ASP A 284 13.36 -27.60 -6.26
C ASP A 284 13.41 -26.14 -5.76
N GLU A 285 13.69 -25.18 -6.64
CA GLU A 285 13.67 -23.75 -6.30
C GLU A 285 12.28 -23.23 -5.89
N LEU A 286 11.21 -23.81 -6.44
CA LEU A 286 9.84 -23.40 -6.16
C LEU A 286 9.28 -23.95 -4.83
N THR A 287 9.96 -24.91 -4.21
CA THR A 287 9.45 -25.63 -3.03
C THR A 287 9.85 -24.98 -1.68
N ASP A 288 10.72 -23.96 -1.68
CA ASP A 288 11.29 -23.34 -0.47
C ASP A 288 10.39 -22.25 0.19
N ASP A 289 9.26 -21.85 -0.42
CA ASP A 289 8.42 -20.71 0.01
C ASP A 289 7.49 -20.94 1.22
N PRO A 290 6.98 -22.14 1.56
CA PRO A 290 6.02 -22.30 2.67
C PRO A 290 6.60 -21.98 4.05
N ALA A 291 7.88 -22.22 4.28
CA ALA A 291 8.53 -21.95 5.55
C ALA A 291 8.66 -20.43 5.80
N ARG A 292 9.01 -19.67 4.76
CA ARG A 292 9.12 -18.21 4.84
C ARG A 292 7.75 -17.54 5.02
N GLU A 293 6.72 -18.03 4.36
CA GLU A 293 5.35 -17.53 4.57
C GLU A 293 4.89 -17.74 6.02
N GLN A 294 5.18 -18.90 6.61
CA GLN A 294 4.85 -19.21 7.99
C GLN A 294 5.64 -18.34 8.98
N GLU A 295 6.92 -18.09 8.73
CA GLU A 295 7.75 -17.17 9.51
C GLU A 295 7.18 -15.74 9.49
N LEU A 296 6.84 -15.21 8.29
CA LEU A 296 6.25 -13.88 8.15
C LEU A 296 4.89 -13.76 8.84
N ARG A 297 4.06 -14.79 8.76
CA ARG A 297 2.77 -14.82 9.50
C ARG A 297 2.99 -14.78 11.01
N GLY A 298 3.90 -15.60 11.53
CA GLY A 298 4.24 -15.58 12.96
C GLY A 298 4.81 -14.23 13.41
N ARG A 299 5.64 -13.58 12.56
CA ARG A 299 6.14 -12.23 12.84
C ARG A 299 5.03 -11.20 12.83
N LEU A 300 4.09 -11.27 11.89
CA LEU A 300 2.94 -10.37 11.80
C LEU A 300 2.04 -10.47 13.04
N GLU A 301 1.78 -11.69 13.54
CA GLU A 301 1.01 -11.93 14.77
C GLU A 301 1.70 -11.31 16.00
N GLN A 302 3.01 -11.47 16.13
CA GLN A 302 3.78 -10.85 17.22
C GLN A 302 3.72 -9.32 17.18
N LEU A 303 3.90 -8.72 15.99
CA LEU A 303 3.82 -7.28 15.81
C LEU A 303 2.41 -6.75 16.07
N HIS A 304 1.38 -7.46 15.62
CA HIS A 304 -0.02 -7.13 15.90
C HIS A 304 -0.33 -7.15 17.42
N ALA A 305 0.15 -8.15 18.13
CA ALA A 305 -0.01 -8.23 19.60
C ALA A 305 0.71 -7.07 20.29
N GLY A 306 1.96 -6.78 19.92
CA GLY A 306 2.72 -5.65 20.46
C GLY A 306 2.09 -4.27 20.17
N LEU A 307 1.57 -4.08 18.95
CA LEU A 307 0.82 -2.87 18.59
C LEU A 307 -0.46 -2.72 19.41
N SER A 308 -1.19 -3.83 19.61
CA SER A 308 -2.43 -3.82 20.39
C SER A 308 -2.19 -3.48 21.85
N GLU A 309 -1.12 -4.01 22.46
CA GLU A 309 -0.71 -3.70 23.83
C GLU A 309 -0.30 -2.23 23.99
N LEU A 310 0.54 -1.72 23.08
CA LEU A 310 0.94 -0.30 23.07
C LEU A 310 -0.26 0.62 22.87
N ALA A 311 -1.15 0.30 21.94
CA ALA A 311 -2.35 1.08 21.69
C ALA A 311 -3.26 1.13 22.93
N ALA A 312 -3.45 0.00 23.63
CA ALA A 312 -4.23 -0.03 24.87
C ALA A 312 -3.64 0.86 25.96
N ARG A 313 -2.30 0.83 26.17
CA ARG A 313 -1.64 1.72 27.13
C ARG A 313 -1.77 3.19 26.74
N MET A 314 -1.67 3.50 25.43
CA MET A 314 -1.87 4.86 24.94
C MET A 314 -3.30 5.34 25.19
N THR A 315 -4.29 4.47 24.96
CA THR A 315 -5.71 4.76 25.26
C THR A 315 -5.91 5.08 26.75
N GLU A 316 -5.37 4.27 27.64
CA GLU A 316 -5.44 4.48 29.10
C GLU A 316 -4.82 5.83 29.50
N ARG A 317 -3.61 6.13 29.01
CA ARG A 317 -2.95 7.42 29.29
C ARG A 317 -3.73 8.63 28.75
N ARG A 318 -4.36 8.47 27.57
CA ARG A 318 -5.22 9.51 26.99
C ARG A 318 -6.49 9.71 27.80
N GLN A 319 -7.12 8.63 28.27
CA GLN A 319 -8.29 8.72 29.13
C GLN A 319 -7.98 9.41 30.46
N ASP A 320 -6.86 9.08 31.09
CA ASP A 320 -6.39 9.75 32.31
C ASP A 320 -6.10 11.23 32.07
N ALA A 321 -5.45 11.55 30.97
CA ALA A 321 -5.16 12.93 30.59
C ALA A 321 -6.46 13.70 30.26
N ALA A 322 -7.40 13.06 29.54
CA ALA A 322 -8.70 13.64 29.21
C ALA A 322 -9.51 13.98 30.47
N HIS A 323 -9.50 13.11 31.48
CA HIS A 323 -10.18 13.36 32.75
C HIS A 323 -9.54 14.57 33.46
N ARG A 324 -8.22 14.57 33.66
CA ARG A 324 -7.49 15.67 34.31
C ARG A 324 -7.68 17.01 33.57
N LEU A 325 -7.58 17.00 32.24
CA LEU A 325 -7.76 18.20 31.43
C LEU A 325 -9.21 18.70 31.49
N SER A 326 -10.18 17.81 31.43
CA SER A 326 -11.61 18.15 31.54
C SER A 326 -11.94 18.81 32.90
N GLU A 327 -11.42 18.28 34.00
CA GLU A 327 -11.59 18.82 35.34
C GLU A 327 -10.94 20.22 35.48
N ALA A 328 -9.66 20.35 35.05
CA ALA A 328 -8.92 21.61 35.13
C ALA A 328 -9.60 22.70 34.30
N VAL A 329 -9.99 22.43 33.07
CA VAL A 329 -10.72 23.41 32.24
C VAL A 329 -12.09 23.75 32.79
N SER A 330 -12.84 22.76 33.31
CA SER A 330 -14.16 23.03 33.91
C SER A 330 -14.07 23.93 35.17
N ALA A 331 -12.99 23.79 35.94
CA ALA A 331 -12.70 24.72 37.05
C ALA A 331 -12.45 26.16 36.55
N GLU A 332 -11.67 26.34 35.49
CA GLU A 332 -11.43 27.63 34.86
C GLU A 332 -12.70 28.24 34.27
N LEU A 333 -13.57 27.43 33.63
CA LEU A 333 -14.88 27.93 33.12
C LEU A 333 -15.74 28.51 34.20
N THR A 334 -15.72 27.96 35.43
CA THR A 334 -16.44 28.50 36.57
C THR A 334 -15.96 29.92 36.92
N ALA A 335 -14.66 30.17 36.93
CA ALA A 335 -14.10 31.49 37.16
C ALA A 335 -14.41 32.50 36.02
N LEU A 336 -14.55 31.98 34.79
CA LEU A 336 -14.87 32.78 33.60
C LEU A 336 -16.39 33.00 33.38
N ALA A 337 -17.18 33.00 34.45
CA ALA A 337 -18.63 33.18 34.45
C ALA A 337 -19.43 32.13 33.63
N MET A 338 -18.92 30.93 33.59
CA MET A 338 -19.60 29.77 32.99
C MET A 338 -19.71 28.59 34.00
N PRO A 339 -20.34 28.81 35.19
CA PRO A 339 -20.28 27.85 36.30
C PRO A 339 -20.99 26.51 36.01
N ASN A 340 -21.89 26.51 35.04
CA ASN A 340 -22.66 25.30 34.67
C ASN A 340 -22.09 24.57 33.46
N ALA A 341 -21.11 25.17 32.79
CA ALA A 341 -20.46 24.58 31.64
C ALA A 341 -19.32 23.64 32.06
N SER A 342 -19.10 22.60 31.27
CA SER A 342 -17.95 21.71 31.45
C SER A 342 -17.40 21.26 30.10
N LEU A 343 -16.11 21.04 30.07
CA LEU A 343 -15.42 20.34 28.94
C LEU A 343 -15.58 18.84 29.14
N VAL A 344 -15.94 18.13 28.09
CA VAL A 344 -15.93 16.66 28.00
C VAL A 344 -14.96 16.26 26.89
N ILE A 345 -14.01 15.41 27.20
CA ILE A 345 -13.07 14.88 26.21
C ILE A 345 -13.37 13.39 26.08
N GLU A 346 -13.86 13.02 24.91
CA GLU A 346 -14.12 11.63 24.55
C GLU A 346 -12.87 11.01 23.91
N VAL A 347 -12.52 9.80 24.33
CA VAL A 347 -11.44 8.98 23.78
C VAL A 347 -12.05 7.64 23.42
N GLU A 348 -12.39 7.46 22.16
CA GLU A 348 -13.04 6.26 21.65
C GLU A 348 -12.05 5.39 20.89
N PRO A 349 -11.79 4.13 21.35
CA PRO A 349 -10.90 3.22 20.65
C PRO A 349 -11.54 2.74 19.34
N THR A 350 -10.72 2.64 18.30
CA THR A 350 -11.08 2.09 16.98
C THR A 350 -10.38 0.74 16.73
N GLU A 351 -10.81 0.01 15.71
CA GLU A 351 -10.16 -1.26 15.35
C GLU A 351 -8.90 -1.08 14.52
N GLU A 352 -8.79 0.02 13.78
CA GLU A 352 -7.69 0.24 12.83
C GLU A 352 -6.45 0.86 13.48
N PHE A 353 -5.28 0.34 13.11
CA PHE A 353 -3.99 0.93 13.48
C PHE A 353 -3.67 2.13 12.60
N SER A 354 -3.72 3.33 13.19
CA SER A 354 -3.31 4.57 12.54
C SER A 354 -1.89 4.99 12.97
N GLY A 355 -1.30 6.00 12.32
CA GLY A 355 0.02 6.52 12.70
C GLY A 355 0.07 7.24 14.07
N HIS A 356 -1.07 7.34 14.76
CA HIS A 356 -1.22 8.02 16.04
C HIS A 356 -1.99 7.18 17.09
N GLY A 357 -2.03 5.87 16.89
CA GLY A 357 -2.74 4.94 17.77
C GLY A 357 -4.07 4.50 17.18
N ARG A 358 -4.96 4.04 18.07
CA ARG A 358 -6.28 3.51 17.75
C ARG A 358 -7.43 4.34 18.32
N ASP A 359 -7.17 5.62 18.70
CA ASP A 359 -8.19 6.42 19.37
C ASP A 359 -8.69 7.54 18.47
N GLU A 360 -9.99 7.73 18.46
CA GLU A 360 -10.64 8.97 18.05
C GLU A 360 -10.85 9.85 19.26
N ILE A 361 -10.46 11.14 19.14
CA ILE A 361 -10.51 12.10 20.23
C ILE A 361 -11.41 13.24 19.82
N ALA A 362 -12.38 13.56 20.70
CA ALA A 362 -13.32 14.65 20.52
C ALA A 362 -13.42 15.52 21.79
N PHE A 363 -13.22 16.83 21.61
CA PHE A 363 -13.46 17.83 22.64
C PHE A 363 -14.87 18.38 22.48
N LEU A 364 -15.66 18.25 23.52
CA LEU A 364 -17.07 18.60 23.54
C LEU A 364 -17.37 19.61 24.66
N LEU A 365 -18.17 20.62 24.35
CA LEU A 365 -18.73 21.53 25.37
C LEU A 365 -20.09 21.01 25.84
N LYS A 366 -20.23 20.87 27.14
CA LYS A 366 -21.51 20.65 27.80
C LYS A 366 -21.93 21.98 28.47
N PRO A 367 -22.90 22.74 27.93
CA PRO A 367 -23.23 24.08 28.41
C PRO A 367 -23.82 24.12 29.83
N HIS A 368 -24.55 23.05 30.23
CA HIS A 368 -25.12 22.88 31.57
C HIS A 368 -25.38 21.38 31.85
N ALA A 369 -25.60 21.03 33.09
CA ALA A 369 -25.70 19.60 33.54
C ALA A 369 -26.75 18.76 32.78
N GLY A 370 -27.85 19.38 32.29
CA GLY A 370 -28.90 18.65 31.53
C GLY A 370 -28.72 18.69 30.01
N ALA A 371 -27.68 19.34 29.49
CA ALA A 371 -27.45 19.41 28.05
C ALA A 371 -26.64 18.25 27.54
N ALA A 372 -26.87 17.84 26.28
CA ALA A 372 -25.98 16.94 25.60
C ALA A 372 -24.66 17.63 25.24
N PRO A 373 -23.52 16.95 25.36
CA PRO A 373 -22.22 17.43 24.88
C PRO A 373 -22.28 17.74 23.38
N ARG A 374 -21.64 18.81 22.94
CA ARG A 374 -21.60 19.24 21.53
C ARG A 374 -20.19 19.57 21.10
N PRO A 375 -19.80 19.32 19.85
CA PRO A 375 -18.49 19.69 19.33
C PRO A 375 -18.18 21.16 19.50
N LEU A 376 -16.93 21.52 19.81
CA LEU A 376 -16.48 22.90 19.92
C LEU A 376 -16.85 23.67 18.65
N GLY A 377 -17.38 24.87 18.82
CA GLY A 377 -17.79 25.72 17.69
C GLY A 377 -19.22 25.49 17.17
N LYS A 378 -19.97 24.51 17.69
CA LYS A 378 -21.38 24.31 17.34
C LYS A 378 -22.29 24.73 18.50
N GLY A 379 -22.98 25.87 18.36
CA GLY A 379 -24.05 26.29 19.28
C GLY A 379 -23.63 27.07 20.51
N ALA A 380 -22.37 27.48 20.65
CA ALA A 380 -21.91 28.48 21.62
C ALA A 380 -21.97 29.88 21.00
N SER A 381 -22.24 30.90 21.83
CA SER A 381 -22.08 32.31 21.42
C SER A 381 -20.58 32.61 21.24
N GLY A 382 -20.23 33.65 20.45
CA GLY A 382 -18.82 34.02 20.23
C GLY A 382 -18.07 34.23 21.55
N GLY A 383 -18.68 34.95 22.50
CA GLY A 383 -18.07 35.16 23.81
C GLY A 383 -17.93 33.90 24.68
N GLU A 384 -18.90 32.97 24.64
CA GLU A 384 -18.77 31.68 25.33
C GLU A 384 -17.66 30.84 24.76
N LEU A 385 -17.55 30.83 23.44
CA LEU A 385 -16.50 30.10 22.75
C LEU A 385 -15.12 30.69 23.05
N SER A 386 -14.96 32.02 23.01
CA SER A 386 -13.68 32.68 23.35
C SER A 386 -13.27 32.41 24.81
N ARG A 387 -14.23 32.41 25.77
CA ARG A 387 -13.93 32.05 27.17
C ARG A 387 -13.56 30.57 27.35
N LEU A 388 -14.25 29.68 26.64
CA LEU A 388 -13.89 28.26 26.64
C LEU A 388 -12.45 28.05 26.10
N MET A 389 -12.12 28.71 25.00
CA MET A 389 -10.78 28.66 24.44
C MET A 389 -9.75 29.25 25.41
N LEU A 390 -10.05 30.40 26.05
CA LEU A 390 -9.18 30.96 27.09
C LEU A 390 -8.96 29.96 28.25
N ALA A 391 -10.02 29.28 28.72
CA ALA A 391 -9.89 28.26 29.77
C ALA A 391 -8.97 27.10 29.35
N ILE A 392 -9.14 26.60 28.13
CA ILE A 392 -8.30 25.52 27.58
C ILE A 392 -6.84 25.98 27.44
N GLU A 393 -6.61 27.16 26.84
CA GLU A 393 -5.25 27.68 26.61
C GLU A 393 -4.52 28.03 27.91
N VAL A 394 -5.19 28.49 28.92
CA VAL A 394 -4.60 28.70 30.26
C VAL A 394 -4.10 27.40 30.87
N VAL A 395 -4.86 26.33 30.74
CA VAL A 395 -4.45 24.98 31.23
C VAL A 395 -3.34 24.38 30.40
N LEU A 396 -3.35 24.59 29.07
CA LEU A 396 -2.35 24.05 28.15
C LEU A 396 -1.08 24.89 28.04
N ALA A 397 -1.06 26.12 28.52
CA ALA A 397 0.04 27.10 28.34
C ALA A 397 1.43 26.58 28.71
N ALA A 398 1.50 25.68 29.69
CA ALA A 398 2.76 25.09 30.14
C ALA A 398 3.29 23.94 29.28
N VAL A 399 2.42 23.30 28.45
CA VAL A 399 2.74 22.06 27.75
C VAL A 399 2.73 22.19 26.23
N ASP A 400 1.92 23.11 25.68
CA ASP A 400 1.80 23.31 24.23
C ASP A 400 1.63 24.80 23.89
N PRO A 401 2.67 25.63 24.11
CA PRO A 401 2.58 27.06 23.87
C PRO A 401 2.62 27.41 22.40
N VAL A 402 1.53 28.03 21.88
CA VAL A 402 1.60 28.82 20.64
C VAL A 402 2.22 30.17 21.02
N PRO A 403 3.19 30.72 20.24
CA PRO A 403 3.88 31.95 20.62
C PRO A 403 2.97 33.18 20.82
N THR A 404 1.87 33.24 20.09
CA THR A 404 0.97 34.42 20.11
C THR A 404 -0.49 34.00 20.08
N PHE A 405 -1.27 34.51 21.03
CA PHE A 405 -2.73 34.41 21.06
C PHE A 405 -3.39 35.75 20.78
N VAL A 406 -4.46 35.72 20.00
CA VAL A 406 -5.33 36.86 19.75
C VAL A 406 -6.73 36.51 20.25
N PHE A 407 -7.24 37.24 21.25
CA PHE A 407 -8.60 37.08 21.77
C PHE A 407 -9.47 38.25 21.33
N ASP A 408 -10.57 37.92 20.65
CA ASP A 408 -11.62 38.87 20.29
C ASP A 408 -12.93 38.44 20.97
N GLU A 409 -13.70 39.39 21.42
CA GLU A 409 -15.00 39.16 22.08
C GLU A 409 -14.99 38.31 23.37
N VAL A 410 -13.82 38.08 23.99
CA VAL A 410 -13.70 37.24 25.19
C VAL A 410 -14.51 37.80 26.37
N ASP A 411 -14.69 39.09 26.37
CA ASP A 411 -15.47 39.89 27.36
C ASP A 411 -16.93 40.15 26.97
N SER A 412 -17.40 39.57 25.87
CA SER A 412 -18.78 39.73 25.39
C SER A 412 -19.79 39.11 26.38
N GLY A 413 -20.77 39.90 26.78
CA GLY A 413 -21.85 39.48 27.69
C GLY A 413 -21.44 39.29 29.15
N VAL A 414 -20.28 39.78 29.56
CA VAL A 414 -19.82 39.74 30.97
C VAL A 414 -19.51 41.13 31.50
N GLY A 415 -19.40 41.28 32.83
CA GLY A 415 -19.02 42.51 33.50
C GLY A 415 -18.67 42.27 34.97
N GLY A 416 -18.30 43.32 35.67
CA GLY A 416 -17.97 43.26 37.09
C GLY A 416 -16.87 42.28 37.45
N LYS A 417 -17.13 41.40 38.42
CA LYS A 417 -16.13 40.44 38.91
C LYS A 417 -15.67 39.45 37.82
N ALA A 418 -16.54 39.04 36.90
CA ALA A 418 -16.20 38.12 35.84
C ALA A 418 -15.22 38.73 34.84
N ALA A 419 -15.35 40.03 34.53
CA ALA A 419 -14.40 40.74 33.68
C ALA A 419 -13.00 40.81 34.31
N VAL A 420 -12.90 41.00 35.65
CA VAL A 420 -11.66 40.98 36.40
C VAL A 420 -10.99 39.56 36.28
N GLU A 421 -11.78 38.53 36.44
CA GLU A 421 -11.25 37.14 36.34
C GLU A 421 -10.77 36.79 34.90
N ILE A 422 -11.46 37.31 33.86
CA ILE A 422 -10.98 37.20 32.48
C ILE A 422 -9.62 37.90 32.33
N GLY A 423 -9.51 39.17 32.81
CA GLY A 423 -8.24 39.90 32.76
C GLY A 423 -7.11 39.18 33.47
N ARG A 424 -7.37 38.58 34.64
CA ARG A 424 -6.42 37.82 35.41
C ARG A 424 -5.90 36.57 34.63
N ARG A 425 -6.79 35.79 33.97
CA ARG A 425 -6.42 34.61 33.16
C ARG A 425 -5.62 35.03 31.95
N LEU A 426 -5.99 36.12 31.28
CA LEU A 426 -5.21 36.67 30.16
C LEU A 426 -3.79 37.06 30.62
N LYS A 427 -3.67 37.69 31.80
CA LYS A 427 -2.37 38.05 32.40
C LYS A 427 -1.55 36.80 32.75
N MET A 428 -2.16 35.76 33.33
CA MET A 428 -1.50 34.47 33.59
C MET A 428 -0.99 33.82 32.30
N LEU A 429 -1.79 33.79 31.27
CA LEU A 429 -1.39 33.25 29.94
C LEU A 429 -0.26 34.10 29.36
N ALA A 430 -0.28 35.43 29.54
CA ALA A 430 0.74 36.34 29.04
C ALA A 430 2.11 36.19 29.73
N GLN A 431 2.23 35.44 30.83
CA GLN A 431 3.50 35.10 31.45
C GLN A 431 4.30 34.07 30.61
N HIS A 432 3.63 33.31 29.76
CA HIS A 432 4.25 32.25 28.96
C HIS A 432 4.33 32.59 27.45
N VAL A 433 3.35 33.40 26.97
CA VAL A 433 3.19 33.67 25.53
C VAL A 433 2.75 35.12 25.29
N GLN A 434 2.86 35.63 24.07
CA GLN A 434 2.29 36.91 23.71
C GLN A 434 0.76 36.83 23.60
N VAL A 435 0.06 37.73 24.28
CA VAL A 435 -1.44 37.81 24.27
C VAL A 435 -1.88 39.14 23.75
N LEU A 436 -2.63 39.16 22.65
CA LEU A 436 -3.30 40.33 22.11
C LEU A 436 -4.79 40.23 22.40
N VAL A 437 -5.41 41.26 22.97
CA VAL A 437 -6.82 41.25 23.37
C VAL A 437 -7.54 42.48 22.80
N VAL A 438 -8.64 42.23 22.12
CA VAL A 438 -9.59 43.29 21.76
C VAL A 438 -10.67 43.32 22.81
N THR A 439 -10.76 44.41 23.56
CA THR A 439 -11.69 44.55 24.69
C THR A 439 -12.32 45.92 24.73
N HIS A 440 -13.58 45.99 25.21
CA HIS A 440 -14.26 47.23 25.53
C HIS A 440 -14.43 47.42 27.04
N LEU A 441 -13.96 46.46 27.87
CA LEU A 441 -14.09 46.51 29.32
C LEU A 441 -12.81 47.02 29.98
N PRO A 442 -12.88 48.10 30.77
CA PRO A 442 -11.75 48.64 31.52
C PRO A 442 -11.17 47.65 32.52
N GLN A 443 -12.01 46.76 33.09
CA GLN A 443 -11.58 45.68 33.99
C GLN A 443 -10.63 44.67 33.31
N VAL A 444 -10.77 44.42 32.02
CA VAL A 444 -9.88 43.56 31.24
C VAL A 444 -8.61 44.32 30.82
N ALA A 445 -8.83 45.56 30.28
CA ALA A 445 -7.73 46.41 29.80
C ALA A 445 -6.73 46.80 30.91
N ALA A 446 -7.18 46.85 32.17
CA ALA A 446 -6.34 47.15 33.33
C ALA A 446 -5.22 46.12 33.56
N PHE A 447 -5.37 44.85 33.12
CA PHE A 447 -4.37 43.79 33.25
C PHE A 447 -3.29 43.79 32.15
N ALA A 448 -3.44 44.61 31.09
CA ALA A 448 -2.50 44.64 29.97
C ALA A 448 -1.15 45.26 30.39
N ASP A 449 -0.02 44.72 29.85
CA ASP A 449 1.30 45.33 29.98
C ASP A 449 1.44 46.53 29.05
N GLN A 450 0.81 46.49 27.90
CA GLN A 450 0.73 47.59 26.93
C GLN A 450 -0.73 47.82 26.54
N HIS A 451 -1.16 49.12 26.49
CA HIS A 451 -2.48 49.49 26.04
C HIS A 451 -2.37 50.21 24.68
N ILE A 452 -3.01 49.65 23.67
CA ILE A 452 -3.04 50.18 22.33
C ILE A 452 -4.43 50.77 22.07
N LEU A 453 -4.49 52.05 21.80
CA LEU A 453 -5.73 52.74 21.46
C LEU A 453 -5.92 52.82 19.95
N VAL A 454 -7.09 52.37 19.49
CA VAL A 454 -7.51 52.51 18.09
C VAL A 454 -8.58 53.56 18.02
N THR A 455 -8.28 54.67 17.35
CA THR A 455 -9.25 55.81 17.14
C THR A 455 -9.62 55.88 15.66
N LYS A 456 -10.93 56.12 15.42
CA LYS A 456 -11.44 56.36 14.09
C LYS A 456 -11.59 57.86 13.87
N SER A 457 -10.92 58.43 12.88
CA SER A 457 -11.10 59.83 12.53
C SER A 457 -12.55 60.10 12.08
N ARG A 458 -13.15 61.20 12.57
CA ARG A 458 -14.54 61.56 12.24
C ARG A 458 -14.73 61.94 10.75
N ASP A 459 -13.66 62.35 10.08
CA ASP A 459 -13.71 62.91 8.72
C ASP A 459 -12.98 62.03 7.66
N SER A 460 -12.45 60.88 8.06
CA SER A 460 -11.73 59.99 7.14
C SER A 460 -12.00 58.53 7.41
N THR A 461 -11.77 57.66 6.40
CA THR A 461 -11.81 56.21 6.52
C THR A 461 -10.54 55.63 7.18
N VAL A 462 -9.67 56.50 7.73
CA VAL A 462 -8.39 56.15 8.34
C VAL A 462 -8.57 55.95 9.84
N SER A 463 -8.15 54.82 10.33
CA SER A 463 -8.00 54.54 11.77
C SER A 463 -6.55 54.84 12.19
N ASP A 464 -6.38 55.52 13.33
CA ASP A 464 -5.10 55.77 13.95
C ASP A 464 -4.89 54.79 15.11
N VAL A 465 -3.64 54.35 15.29
CA VAL A 465 -3.22 53.33 16.27
C VAL A 465 -2.05 53.88 17.06
N ARG A 466 -2.18 54.00 18.37
CA ARG A 466 -1.06 54.43 19.20
C ARG A 466 -0.98 53.63 20.52
N VAL A 467 0.25 53.43 20.99
CA VAL A 467 0.54 52.88 22.30
C VAL A 467 0.40 53.99 23.32
N LEU A 468 -0.34 53.73 24.37
CA LEU A 468 -0.55 54.69 25.48
C LEU A 468 0.57 54.58 26.51
N ASP A 469 0.99 55.73 27.07
CA ASP A 469 1.80 55.76 28.27
C ASP A 469 0.93 55.50 29.50
N GLU A 470 1.55 55.48 30.73
CA GLU A 470 0.83 55.17 31.97
C GLU A 470 -0.27 56.21 32.30
N GLU A 471 -0.01 57.50 32.05
CA GLU A 471 -0.97 58.55 32.33
C GLU A 471 -2.13 58.54 31.31
N GLU A 472 -1.80 58.43 30.05
CA GLU A 472 -2.77 58.27 28.94
C GLU A 472 -3.65 57.01 29.13
N ARG A 473 -3.07 55.94 29.62
CA ARG A 473 -3.79 54.69 29.97
C ARG A 473 -4.83 54.91 31.03
N VAL A 474 -4.52 55.65 32.10
CA VAL A 474 -5.48 56.00 33.15
C VAL A 474 -6.61 56.84 32.59
N VAL A 475 -6.32 57.80 31.70
CA VAL A 475 -7.35 58.65 31.06
C VAL A 475 -8.24 57.78 30.16
N GLU A 476 -7.70 56.87 29.37
CA GLU A 476 -8.49 55.98 28.50
C GLU A 476 -9.36 55.02 29.34
N LEU A 477 -8.81 54.40 30.38
CA LEU A 477 -9.59 53.57 31.29
C LEU A 477 -10.72 54.33 31.98
N ALA A 478 -10.47 55.59 32.35
CA ALA A 478 -11.53 56.48 32.90
C ALA A 478 -12.62 56.76 31.86
N ARG A 479 -12.23 57.00 30.59
CA ARG A 479 -13.16 57.15 29.46
C ARG A 479 -13.99 55.86 29.25
N MET A 480 -13.36 54.70 29.30
CA MET A 480 -14.06 53.42 29.20
C MET A 480 -15.05 53.20 30.36
N LEU A 481 -14.73 53.65 31.57
CA LEU A 481 -15.60 53.55 32.76
C LEU A 481 -16.79 54.50 32.73
N ALA A 482 -16.57 55.79 32.39
CA ALA A 482 -17.58 56.86 32.55
C ALA A 482 -18.17 57.37 31.23
N GLY A 483 -17.59 56.97 30.08
CA GLY A 483 -17.95 57.47 28.75
C GLY A 483 -17.34 58.85 28.41
N HIS A 484 -16.63 59.51 29.34
CA HIS A 484 -15.90 60.74 29.11
C HIS A 484 -14.63 60.85 29.96
N GLU A 485 -13.69 61.68 29.54
CA GLU A 485 -12.30 61.71 30.05
C GLU A 485 -12.16 62.62 31.30
N ASP A 486 -13.08 63.46 31.57
CA ASP A 486 -12.94 64.59 32.57
C ASP A 486 -13.36 64.25 34.00
N SER A 487 -13.80 63.03 34.28
CA SER A 487 -14.24 62.62 35.62
C SER A 487 -13.09 62.32 36.55
N ALA A 488 -12.82 63.11 37.56
CA ALA A 488 -11.82 62.90 38.59
C ALA A 488 -12.05 61.52 39.32
N ALA A 489 -13.32 61.21 39.62
CA ALA A 489 -13.69 59.95 40.24
C ALA A 489 -13.42 58.73 39.35
N ALA A 490 -13.69 58.90 38.05
CA ALA A 490 -13.36 57.78 37.10
C ALA A 490 -11.86 57.58 36.95
N ARG A 491 -11.06 58.65 36.96
CA ARG A 491 -9.59 58.53 36.95
C ARG A 491 -9.03 57.86 38.23
N GLU A 492 -9.60 58.16 39.38
CA GLU A 492 -9.20 57.51 40.63
C GLU A 492 -9.57 56.01 40.60
N HIS A 493 -10.76 55.69 40.17
CA HIS A 493 -11.18 54.31 40.01
C HIS A 493 -10.35 53.56 38.94
N ALA A 494 -9.96 54.22 37.85
CA ALA A 494 -9.04 53.67 36.87
C ALA A 494 -7.64 53.33 37.44
N ARG A 495 -7.09 54.21 38.31
CA ARG A 495 -5.83 53.95 39.02
C ARG A 495 -5.98 52.80 39.99
N GLU A 496 -7.09 52.65 40.67
CA GLU A 496 -7.38 51.53 41.56
C GLU A 496 -7.41 50.20 40.77
N LEU A 497 -8.10 50.16 39.64
CA LEU A 497 -8.14 49.00 38.75
C LEU A 497 -6.74 48.56 38.27
N VAL A 498 -5.90 49.53 37.89
CA VAL A 498 -4.51 49.23 37.46
C VAL A 498 -3.68 48.71 38.64
N ARG A 499 -3.81 49.25 39.83
CA ARG A 499 -3.11 48.74 41.04
C ARG A 499 -3.55 47.31 41.38
N ASP A 500 -4.85 47.06 41.37
CA ASP A 500 -5.41 45.71 41.66
C ASP A 500 -5.01 44.68 40.65
N ALA A 501 -4.79 45.08 39.38
CA ALA A 501 -4.33 44.22 38.30
C ALA A 501 -2.81 43.89 38.34
N GLN A 502 -2.05 44.62 39.15
CA GLN A 502 -0.60 44.39 39.36
C GLN A 502 -0.32 43.46 40.55
N LEU A 503 -1.29 43.20 41.41
CA LEU A 503 -1.27 42.25 42.51
C LEU A 503 -1.65 40.83 42.07
#